data_84c03ac349fbbe17147560c865b1fbb2
#
_entry.id   84c03ac349fbbe17147560c865b1fbb2
#
_cell.length_a   1.000
_cell.length_b   1.000
_cell.length_c   1.000
_cell.angle_alpha   90.00
_cell.angle_beta   90.00
_cell.angle_gamma   90.00
#
_symmetry.space_group_name_H-M   'P 1'
#
loop_
_entity.id
_entity.type
_entity.pdbx_description
1 polymer ?
#
loop_
_entity_poly.entity_id
_entity_poly.type
_entity_poly.pdbx_seq_one_letter_code
_entity_poly.pdbx_strand_id
1 'polypeptide(L)'
;MRGLRRDHVRLMVVDRARRKITHSRFDRIGGFLRDRDLLVVNSSRTLPAALPATRADGTTIQIRPCVRRPGHWDALAVEPEPPFANVALRAGETLRIGQVMTARVAGRRPDIPLLWRLEVSRDGLAEMEALGEPIRYSYVPQPVALDFYQNVYAGRAGSAEMPSAGRPFSHQLLGSLRGSGVGTAEILLHTGLSSFQDDAFDAEHHLYEEWFEIDATAAAAINQAPRVVAVGTTVVRALESAAAADGKIHPVLDWTSLAIRAGTPIRAVDALITGLHEPTASHLDLLRAFVAEPLLMRAYEDAIENRYLWHEFGDSMLIV
;
A
#
# COMPACT_ATOMS: atom_id res chain seq x y z
N MET A 1 18.00 4.15 -1.42
CA MET A 1 17.95 4.00 -2.92
C MET A 1 19.37 3.83 -3.44
N ARG A 2 19.59 2.94 -4.44
CA ARG A 2 20.93 2.73 -5.06
C ARG A 2 21.27 3.77 -6.13
N GLY A 3 20.54 4.90 -6.24
CA GLY A 3 20.70 5.88 -7.33
C GLY A 3 20.30 5.35 -8.72
N LEU A 4 19.57 4.23 -8.78
CA LEU A 4 19.10 3.60 -10.01
C LEU A 4 17.80 4.25 -10.51
N ARG A 5 17.56 4.15 -11.84
CA ARG A 5 16.23 4.41 -12.39
C ARG A 5 15.24 3.48 -11.70
N ARG A 6 13.96 3.92 -11.56
CA ARG A 6 12.93 3.17 -10.84
C ARG A 6 12.69 1.75 -11.39
N ASP A 7 12.81 1.56 -12.71
CA ASP A 7 12.64 0.28 -13.39
C ASP A 7 13.92 -0.60 -13.45
N HIS A 8 15.02 -0.13 -12.88
CA HIS A 8 16.28 -0.87 -12.81
C HIS A 8 16.48 -1.62 -11.49
N VAL A 9 15.49 -1.65 -10.61
CA VAL A 9 15.51 -2.51 -9.42
C VAL A 9 15.52 -3.99 -9.82
N ARG A 10 15.95 -4.86 -8.93
CA ARG A 10 15.94 -6.30 -9.20
C ARG A 10 14.53 -6.85 -9.15
N LEU A 11 14.33 -7.93 -9.87
CA LEU A 11 13.10 -8.70 -9.91
C LEU A 11 13.41 -10.16 -9.58
N MET A 12 12.75 -10.68 -8.55
CA MET A 12 12.70 -12.11 -8.29
C MET A 12 11.42 -12.66 -8.88
N VAL A 13 11.50 -13.70 -9.68
CA VAL A 13 10.33 -14.38 -10.25
C VAL A 13 10.17 -15.74 -9.61
N VAL A 14 9.02 -15.97 -8.98
CA VAL A 14 8.65 -17.25 -8.34
C VAL A 14 7.60 -17.95 -9.21
N ASP A 15 8.03 -18.95 -9.97
CA ASP A 15 7.14 -19.81 -10.76
C ASP A 15 6.61 -20.94 -9.86
N ARG A 16 5.35 -20.84 -9.50
CA ARG A 16 4.68 -21.79 -8.59
C ARG A 16 4.56 -23.19 -9.20
N ALA A 17 4.22 -23.24 -10.49
CA ALA A 17 3.99 -24.50 -11.20
C ALA A 17 5.30 -25.29 -11.38
N ARG A 18 6.39 -24.59 -11.72
CA ARG A 18 7.72 -25.21 -11.89
C ARG A 18 8.53 -25.25 -10.59
N ARG A 19 8.05 -24.63 -9.51
CA ARG A 19 8.74 -24.46 -8.22
C ARG A 19 10.14 -23.86 -8.40
N LYS A 20 10.26 -22.89 -9.32
CA LYS A 20 11.52 -22.27 -9.74
C LYS A 20 11.60 -20.82 -9.33
N ILE A 21 12.77 -20.42 -8.86
CA ILE A 21 13.11 -19.01 -8.60
C ILE A 21 14.05 -18.56 -9.71
N THR A 22 13.85 -17.35 -10.22
CA THR A 22 14.67 -16.75 -11.26
C THR A 22 14.96 -15.30 -10.92
N HIS A 23 16.22 -14.89 -11.00
CA HIS A 23 16.63 -13.51 -10.79
C HIS A 23 16.67 -12.76 -12.12
N SER A 24 16.15 -11.53 -12.09
CA SER A 24 16.08 -10.66 -13.24
C SER A 24 16.16 -9.18 -12.79
N ARG A 25 15.80 -8.31 -13.68
CA ARG A 25 15.63 -6.88 -13.44
C ARG A 25 14.21 -6.48 -13.84
N PHE A 26 13.64 -5.48 -13.15
CA PHE A 26 12.22 -5.14 -13.31
C PHE A 26 11.89 -4.64 -14.73
N ASP A 27 12.80 -3.94 -15.39
CA ASP A 27 12.63 -3.52 -16.79
C ASP A 27 12.49 -4.69 -17.79
N ARG A 28 12.80 -5.93 -17.37
CA ARG A 28 12.65 -7.15 -18.15
C ARG A 28 11.39 -7.96 -17.79
N ILE A 29 10.50 -7.39 -16.99
CA ILE A 29 9.30 -8.09 -16.50
C ILE A 29 8.42 -8.61 -17.63
N GLY A 30 8.41 -7.94 -18.79
CA GLY A 30 7.67 -8.38 -19.97
C GLY A 30 8.02 -9.80 -20.45
N GLY A 31 9.26 -10.27 -20.20
CA GLY A 31 9.66 -11.64 -20.51
C GLY A 31 9.00 -12.71 -19.63
N PHE A 32 8.30 -12.34 -18.57
CA PHE A 32 7.58 -13.23 -17.64
C PHE A 32 6.06 -13.05 -17.69
N LEU A 33 5.59 -12.05 -18.42
CA LEU A 33 4.19 -11.81 -18.71
C LEU A 33 3.80 -12.46 -20.03
N ARG A 34 2.52 -12.69 -20.23
CA ARG A 34 1.97 -13.32 -21.44
C ARG A 34 1.22 -12.26 -22.26
N ASP A 35 1.09 -12.53 -23.54
CA ASP A 35 0.13 -11.79 -24.37
C ASP A 35 -1.26 -11.86 -23.76
N ARG A 36 -1.96 -10.71 -23.75
CA ARG A 36 -3.28 -10.50 -23.16
C ARG A 36 -3.35 -10.64 -21.62
N ASP A 37 -2.21 -10.71 -20.91
CA ASP A 37 -2.22 -10.48 -19.45
C ASP A 37 -2.77 -9.08 -19.17
N LEU A 38 -3.53 -8.94 -18.09
CA LEU A 38 -4.02 -7.65 -17.59
C LEU A 38 -3.30 -7.29 -16.28
N LEU A 39 -2.49 -6.25 -16.32
CA LEU A 39 -1.96 -5.63 -15.09
C LEU A 39 -3.05 -4.80 -14.45
N VAL A 40 -3.48 -5.16 -13.26
CA VAL A 40 -4.36 -4.31 -12.45
C VAL A 40 -3.53 -3.53 -11.46
N VAL A 41 -3.61 -2.19 -11.54
CA VAL A 41 -2.80 -1.27 -10.75
C VAL A 41 -3.66 -0.43 -9.81
N ASN A 42 -3.10 -0.04 -8.67
CA ASN A 42 -3.73 0.91 -7.76
C ASN A 42 -3.29 2.33 -8.11
N SER A 43 -4.17 3.12 -8.71
CA SER A 43 -3.91 4.50 -9.13
C SER A 43 -4.13 5.55 -8.03
N SER A 44 -4.26 5.13 -6.77
CA SER A 44 -4.34 6.07 -5.66
C SER A 44 -3.04 6.87 -5.51
N ARG A 45 -3.17 8.21 -5.44
CA ARG A 45 -2.07 9.13 -5.24
C ARG A 45 -1.77 9.30 -3.75
N THR A 46 -0.51 9.18 -3.38
CA THR A 46 -0.03 9.39 -2.03
C THR A 46 -0.13 10.86 -1.63
N LEU A 47 -0.63 11.10 -0.43
CA LEU A 47 -0.72 12.41 0.20
C LEU A 47 0.49 12.64 1.11
N PRO A 48 0.90 13.89 1.34
CA PRO A 48 1.80 14.24 2.43
C PRO A 48 1.02 14.18 3.76
N ALA A 49 0.73 12.94 4.22
CA ALA A 49 -0.24 12.69 5.28
C ALA A 49 0.34 12.77 6.71
N ALA A 50 1.60 13.14 6.87
CA ALA A 50 2.19 13.46 8.16
C ALA A 50 1.95 14.95 8.47
N LEU A 51 0.88 15.25 9.22
CA LEU A 51 0.40 16.59 9.47
C LEU A 51 0.89 17.15 10.81
N PRO A 52 1.52 18.34 10.86
CA PRO A 52 1.79 19.01 12.11
C PRO A 52 0.48 19.48 12.76
N ALA A 53 0.34 19.21 14.04
CA ALA A 53 -0.79 19.64 14.85
C ALA A 53 -0.30 20.26 16.18
N THR A 54 -0.93 21.35 16.59
CA THR A 54 -0.58 22.07 17.82
C THR A 54 -1.64 21.82 18.90
N ARG A 55 -1.19 21.41 20.07
CA ARG A 55 -2.00 21.21 21.27
C ARG A 55 -2.30 22.57 21.97
N ALA A 56 -3.21 22.55 22.90
CA ALA A 56 -3.61 23.77 23.64
C ALA A 56 -2.45 24.40 24.44
N ASP A 57 -1.48 23.59 24.88
CA ASP A 57 -0.28 24.04 25.60
C ASP A 57 0.84 24.58 24.69
N GLY A 58 0.61 24.59 23.35
CA GLY A 58 1.57 25.02 22.36
C GLY A 58 2.51 23.89 21.85
N THR A 59 2.44 22.71 22.42
CA THR A 59 3.24 21.56 21.96
C THR A 59 2.83 21.16 20.55
N THR A 60 3.81 20.90 19.69
CA THR A 60 3.59 20.39 18.34
C THR A 60 3.77 18.87 18.33
N ILE A 61 2.83 18.18 17.72
CA ILE A 61 2.84 16.74 17.43
C ILE A 61 2.58 16.51 15.97
N GLN A 62 2.71 15.27 15.51
CA GLN A 62 2.36 14.88 14.15
C GLN A 62 1.14 13.96 14.17
N ILE A 63 0.13 14.26 13.37
CA ILE A 63 -1.05 13.41 13.15
C ILE A 63 -0.91 12.72 11.79
N ARG A 64 -1.08 11.40 11.79
CA ARG A 64 -1.02 10.54 10.61
C ARG A 64 -2.37 9.84 10.41
N PRO A 65 -3.30 10.42 9.62
CA PRO A 65 -4.59 9.79 9.34
C PRO A 65 -4.43 8.50 8.54
N CYS A 66 -5.03 7.42 9.01
CA CYS A 66 -5.05 6.13 8.32
C CYS A 66 -6.43 5.79 7.74
N VAL A 67 -7.52 6.17 8.44
CA VAL A 67 -8.90 6.08 7.95
C VAL A 67 -9.48 7.48 7.93
N ARG A 68 -9.94 7.91 6.77
CA ARG A 68 -10.55 9.24 6.60
C ARG A 68 -11.97 9.12 6.10
N ARG A 69 -12.90 9.64 6.87
CA ARG A 69 -14.33 9.74 6.55
C ARG A 69 -14.78 11.19 6.69
N PRO A 70 -15.86 11.63 6.04
CA PRO A 70 -16.39 12.97 6.24
C PRO A 70 -16.60 13.28 7.73
N GLY A 71 -15.95 14.34 8.24
CA GLY A 71 -16.01 14.76 9.63
C GLY A 71 -15.30 13.89 10.66
N HIS A 72 -14.65 12.80 10.23
CA HIS A 72 -14.07 11.83 11.13
C HIS A 72 -12.79 11.20 10.58
N TRP A 73 -11.72 11.15 11.40
CA TRP A 73 -10.49 10.40 11.10
C TRP A 73 -10.19 9.41 12.21
N ASP A 74 -9.66 8.24 11.85
CA ASP A 74 -8.85 7.44 12.75
C ASP A 74 -7.38 7.70 12.39
N ALA A 75 -6.57 8.11 13.36
CA ALA A 75 -5.23 8.60 13.12
C ALA A 75 -4.25 8.17 14.22
N LEU A 76 -3.00 7.98 13.82
CA LEU A 76 -1.89 7.86 14.75
C LEU A 76 -1.42 9.25 15.16
N ALA A 77 -1.09 9.44 16.44
CA ALA A 77 -0.45 10.64 16.96
C ALA A 77 0.97 10.29 17.38
N VAL A 78 1.96 10.97 16.83
CA VAL A 78 3.38 10.67 17.08
C VAL A 78 4.19 11.95 17.34
N GLU A 79 5.35 11.79 17.93
CA GLU A 79 6.36 12.86 17.99
C GLU A 79 6.77 13.27 16.56
N PRO A 80 7.07 14.56 16.31
CA PRO A 80 7.39 15.05 14.97
C PRO A 80 8.74 14.56 14.45
N GLU A 81 9.64 14.15 15.35
CA GLU A 81 11.00 13.70 15.02
C GLU A 81 11.17 12.20 15.28
N PRO A 82 12.10 11.56 14.55
CA PRO A 82 12.44 10.17 14.81
C PRO A 82 12.86 9.92 16.26
N PRO A 83 12.45 8.81 16.86
CA PRO A 83 11.86 7.62 16.25
C PRO A 83 10.33 7.70 16.00
N PHE A 84 9.71 8.87 16.04
CA PHE A 84 8.26 9.07 15.88
C PHE A 84 7.45 8.32 16.93
N ALA A 85 7.85 8.42 18.19
CA ALA A 85 7.20 7.72 19.30
C ALA A 85 5.71 8.09 19.40
N ASN A 86 4.89 7.13 19.77
CA ASN A 86 3.45 7.34 19.97
C ASN A 86 3.17 8.38 21.06
N VAL A 87 2.29 9.34 20.76
CA VAL A 87 1.86 10.39 21.69
C VAL A 87 0.47 10.10 22.22
N ALA A 88 0.31 10.12 23.55
CA ALA A 88 -0.98 10.02 24.18
C ALA A 88 -1.76 11.34 24.09
N LEU A 89 -2.97 11.26 23.54
CA LEU A 89 -3.94 12.35 23.54
C LEU A 89 -4.95 12.19 24.69
N ARG A 90 -5.75 13.20 24.93
CA ARG A 90 -6.83 13.18 25.92
C ARG A 90 -8.18 13.34 25.24
N ALA A 91 -9.16 12.51 25.61
CA ALA A 91 -10.53 12.69 25.12
C ALA A 91 -11.03 14.11 25.45
N GLY A 92 -11.66 14.76 24.48
CA GLY A 92 -12.09 16.14 24.57
C GLY A 92 -11.02 17.19 24.19
N GLU A 93 -9.75 16.82 24.08
CA GLU A 93 -8.67 17.68 23.62
C GLU A 93 -8.93 18.17 22.19
N THR A 94 -8.61 19.42 21.91
CA THR A 94 -8.70 20.00 20.57
C THR A 94 -7.30 20.30 20.04
N LEU A 95 -6.99 19.74 18.89
CA LEU A 95 -5.77 19.98 18.14
C LEU A 95 -6.04 21.02 17.06
N ARG A 96 -5.09 21.92 16.83
CA ARG A 96 -5.12 22.86 15.71
C ARG A 96 -4.18 22.40 14.61
N ILE A 97 -4.69 22.31 13.39
CA ILE A 97 -3.94 21.91 12.19
C ILE A 97 -3.93 23.13 11.25
N GLY A 98 -2.75 23.71 11.08
CA GLY A 98 -2.62 24.97 10.35
C GLY A 98 -3.41 26.12 11.02
N GLN A 99 -4.01 26.98 10.18
CA GLN A 99 -4.71 28.18 10.68
C GLN A 99 -6.22 27.99 10.87
N VAL A 100 -6.81 27.02 10.15
CA VAL A 100 -8.28 26.98 9.98
C VAL A 100 -8.91 25.62 10.30
N MET A 101 -8.11 24.57 10.42
CA MET A 101 -8.60 23.22 10.71
C MET A 101 -8.42 22.89 12.19
N THR A 102 -9.45 22.30 12.78
CA THR A 102 -9.40 21.73 14.13
C THR A 102 -9.77 20.24 14.09
N ALA A 103 -9.19 19.49 15.01
CA ALA A 103 -9.51 18.10 15.26
C ALA A 103 -9.77 17.89 16.75
N ARG A 104 -10.98 17.50 17.13
CA ARG A 104 -11.34 17.18 18.51
C ARG A 104 -11.13 15.68 18.75
N VAL A 105 -10.42 15.35 19.79
CA VAL A 105 -10.17 13.95 20.18
C VAL A 105 -11.44 13.37 20.81
N ALA A 106 -12.10 12.44 20.11
CA ALA A 106 -13.28 11.73 20.63
C ALA A 106 -12.88 10.58 21.59
N GLY A 107 -11.72 9.98 21.38
CA GLY A 107 -11.20 8.88 22.18
C GLY A 107 -10.27 7.98 21.38
N ARG A 108 -9.97 6.81 21.93
CA ARG A 108 -9.23 5.76 21.22
C ARG A 108 -10.16 4.91 20.36
N ARG A 109 -9.65 4.37 19.29
CA ARG A 109 -10.36 3.36 18.51
C ARG A 109 -10.38 2.03 19.31
N PRO A 110 -11.55 1.40 19.57
CA PRO A 110 -11.64 0.27 20.50
C PRO A 110 -10.88 -0.98 20.07
N ASP A 111 -10.88 -1.27 18.74
CA ASP A 111 -10.24 -2.44 18.13
C ASP A 111 -8.75 -2.23 17.82
N ILE A 112 -8.31 -0.97 17.72
CA ILE A 112 -6.91 -0.59 17.50
C ILE A 112 -6.55 0.56 18.46
N PRO A 113 -6.18 0.26 19.73
CA PRO A 113 -6.00 1.26 20.77
C PRO A 113 -4.89 2.29 20.54
N LEU A 114 -4.00 2.07 19.58
CA LEU A 114 -2.99 3.06 19.18
C LEU A 114 -3.59 4.18 18.32
N LEU A 115 -4.71 3.94 17.67
CA LEU A 115 -5.40 4.95 16.86
C LEU A 115 -6.33 5.81 17.70
N TRP A 116 -6.33 7.09 17.39
CA TRP A 116 -7.21 8.10 17.96
C TRP A 116 -8.33 8.44 16.98
N ARG A 117 -9.57 8.46 17.48
CA ARG A 117 -10.73 8.98 16.77
C ARG A 117 -10.76 10.49 16.90
N LEU A 118 -10.73 11.15 15.75
CA LEU A 118 -10.70 12.60 15.65
C LEU A 118 -11.95 13.10 14.92
N GLU A 119 -12.70 13.98 15.55
CA GLU A 119 -13.76 14.75 14.88
C GLU A 119 -13.11 15.95 14.21
N VAL A 120 -13.12 16.00 12.89
CA VAL A 120 -12.41 17.01 12.12
C VAL A 120 -13.38 18.04 11.54
N SER A 121 -12.99 19.31 11.56
CA SER A 121 -13.82 20.42 11.07
C SER A 121 -13.93 20.46 9.54
N ARG A 122 -13.07 19.73 8.80
CA ARG A 122 -13.05 19.63 7.35
C ARG A 122 -12.30 18.37 6.89
N ASP A 123 -12.26 18.09 5.58
CA ASP A 123 -11.65 16.89 5.03
C ASP A 123 -10.11 16.83 5.13
N GLY A 124 -9.46 18.00 5.32
CA GLY A 124 -8.01 18.13 5.55
C GLY A 124 -7.12 17.93 4.33
N LEU A 125 -7.66 17.76 3.12
CA LEU A 125 -6.83 17.60 1.92
C LEU A 125 -5.97 18.83 1.64
N ALA A 126 -6.55 20.03 1.78
CA ALA A 126 -5.83 21.28 1.57
C ALA A 126 -4.71 21.47 2.60
N GLU A 127 -4.96 21.10 3.85
CA GLU A 127 -3.97 21.16 4.93
C GLU A 127 -2.84 20.15 4.70
N MET A 128 -3.15 18.93 4.25
CA MET A 128 -2.14 17.95 3.87
C MET A 128 -1.24 18.48 2.75
N GLU A 129 -1.80 18.98 1.67
CA GLU A 129 -1.04 19.51 0.53
C GLU A 129 -0.19 20.75 0.92
N ALA A 130 -0.65 21.58 1.85
CA ALA A 130 0.02 22.81 2.24
C ALA A 130 1.06 22.64 3.36
N LEU A 131 0.83 21.74 4.30
CA LEU A 131 1.57 21.65 5.56
C LEU A 131 2.16 20.27 5.83
N GLY A 132 1.63 19.25 5.17
CA GLY A 132 2.00 17.87 5.43
C GLY A 132 3.34 17.50 4.80
N GLU A 133 3.88 16.41 5.32
CA GLU A 133 5.04 15.73 4.77
C GLU A 133 4.69 14.27 4.41
N PRO A 134 5.42 13.62 3.50
CA PRO A 134 5.28 12.18 3.32
C PRO A 134 5.49 11.44 4.64
N ILE A 135 4.68 10.43 4.88
CA ILE A 135 4.89 9.56 6.04
C ILE A 135 6.26 8.90 5.90
N ARG A 136 7.04 9.01 6.94
CA ARG A 136 8.39 8.45 7.03
C ARG A 136 8.49 7.61 8.29
N TYR A 137 9.13 6.50 8.18
CA TYR A 137 9.46 5.61 9.29
C TYR A 137 10.91 5.76 9.72
N SER A 138 11.25 5.34 10.94
CA SER A 138 12.58 5.52 11.54
C SER A 138 13.72 4.88 10.73
N TYR A 139 13.43 3.81 9.97
CA TYR A 139 14.41 3.16 9.10
C TYR A 139 14.76 3.95 7.82
N VAL A 140 14.02 5.02 7.53
CA VAL A 140 14.33 5.96 6.44
C VAL A 140 15.07 7.16 7.04
N PRO A 141 16.40 7.22 6.94
CA PRO A 141 17.21 8.15 7.76
C PRO A 141 17.03 9.62 7.37
N GLN A 142 16.62 9.90 6.14
CA GLN A 142 16.45 11.27 5.64
C GLN A 142 15.11 11.45 4.93
N PRO A 143 14.51 12.65 5.02
CA PRO A 143 13.32 12.98 4.26
C PRO A 143 13.53 12.77 2.76
N VAL A 144 12.51 12.25 2.10
CA VAL A 144 12.49 12.03 0.65
C VAL A 144 11.30 12.81 0.08
N ALA A 145 11.50 13.49 -1.05
CA ALA A 145 10.44 14.28 -1.67
C ALA A 145 9.23 13.41 -2.05
N LEU A 146 8.03 13.98 -1.97
CA LEU A 146 6.76 13.28 -2.22
C LEU A 146 6.71 12.58 -3.59
N ASP A 147 7.37 13.13 -4.62
CA ASP A 147 7.43 12.54 -5.95
C ASP A 147 8.06 11.14 -5.98
N PHE A 148 8.92 10.83 -5.01
CA PHE A 148 9.48 9.47 -4.88
C PHE A 148 8.48 8.46 -4.32
N TYR A 149 7.43 8.95 -3.62
CA TYR A 149 6.32 8.16 -3.11
C TYR A 149 5.14 8.12 -4.08
N GLN A 150 5.35 8.39 -5.38
CA GLN A 150 4.30 8.33 -6.39
C GLN A 150 4.57 7.26 -7.43
N ASN A 151 3.52 6.52 -7.77
CA ASN A 151 3.49 5.69 -8.97
C ASN A 151 3.28 6.57 -10.21
N VAL A 152 3.79 6.14 -11.37
CA VAL A 152 3.66 6.92 -12.62
C VAL A 152 2.22 7.05 -13.12
N TYR A 153 1.33 6.22 -12.61
CA TYR A 153 -0.11 6.22 -12.90
C TYR A 153 -0.95 6.76 -11.72
N ALA A 154 -0.32 7.36 -10.71
CA ALA A 154 -1.03 7.94 -9.58
C ALA A 154 -1.95 9.09 -10.05
N GLY A 155 -3.23 8.97 -9.75
CA GLY A 155 -4.29 9.90 -10.17
C GLY A 155 -4.98 10.56 -8.97
N ARG A 156 -6.01 9.92 -8.42
CA ARG A 156 -6.84 10.46 -7.34
C ARG A 156 -6.16 10.37 -5.96
N ALA A 157 -6.03 11.51 -5.31
CA ALA A 157 -5.43 11.64 -4.00
C ALA A 157 -6.23 10.92 -2.91
N GLY A 158 -5.55 10.19 -2.03
CA GLY A 158 -6.25 9.52 -0.94
C GLY A 158 -5.39 8.61 -0.06
N SER A 159 -4.31 8.05 -0.58
CA SER A 159 -3.42 7.17 0.18
C SER A 159 -2.57 7.94 1.18
N ALA A 160 -2.49 7.46 2.40
CA ALA A 160 -1.53 7.95 3.39
C ALA A 160 -0.11 7.46 3.05
N GLU A 161 0.01 6.22 2.59
CA GLU A 161 1.27 5.64 2.12
C GLU A 161 1.21 5.25 0.62
N MET A 162 2.36 5.09 0.01
CA MET A 162 2.46 4.70 -1.39
C MET A 162 2.06 3.24 -1.58
N PRO A 163 1.21 2.91 -2.59
CA PRO A 163 1.07 1.55 -3.08
C PRO A 163 2.37 1.09 -3.75
N SER A 164 3.36 0.71 -2.95
CA SER A 164 4.79 0.64 -3.30
C SER A 164 5.14 -0.40 -4.37
N ALA A 165 4.35 -1.46 -4.52
CA ALA A 165 4.57 -2.48 -5.56
C ALA A 165 4.53 -1.90 -7.00
N GLY A 166 3.85 -0.78 -7.18
CA GLY A 166 3.76 -0.08 -8.45
C GLY A 166 4.94 0.84 -8.75
N ARG A 167 5.73 1.18 -7.75
CA ARG A 167 6.80 2.16 -7.88
C ARG A 167 7.85 1.84 -8.98
N PRO A 168 8.23 0.58 -9.22
CA PRO A 168 9.21 0.26 -10.26
C PRO A 168 8.73 0.50 -11.69
N PHE A 169 7.44 0.66 -11.94
CA PHE A 169 6.96 0.97 -13.28
C PHE A 169 7.40 2.36 -13.72
N SER A 170 7.84 2.47 -14.97
CA SER A 170 8.05 3.72 -15.69
C SER A 170 7.04 3.83 -16.83
N HIS A 171 6.77 5.05 -17.31
CA HIS A 171 5.92 5.24 -18.49
C HIS A 171 6.45 4.49 -19.71
N GLN A 172 7.79 4.46 -19.88
CA GLN A 172 8.45 3.71 -20.94
C GLN A 172 8.18 2.21 -20.85
N LEU A 173 8.32 1.64 -19.64
CA LEU A 173 8.06 0.21 -19.42
C LEU A 173 6.60 -0.14 -19.68
N LEU A 174 5.64 0.65 -19.16
CA LEU A 174 4.22 0.46 -19.41
C LEU A 174 3.88 0.55 -20.90
N GLY A 175 4.49 1.50 -21.63
CA GLY A 175 4.35 1.62 -23.09
C GLY A 175 4.87 0.38 -23.83
N SER A 176 6.02 -0.15 -23.41
CA SER A 176 6.60 -1.38 -23.98
C SER A 176 5.72 -2.61 -23.71
N LEU A 177 5.20 -2.75 -22.49
CA LEU A 177 4.29 -3.85 -22.13
C LEU A 177 3.00 -3.80 -22.94
N ARG A 178 2.42 -2.61 -23.11
CA ARG A 178 1.25 -2.42 -23.98
C ARG A 178 1.54 -2.79 -25.42
N GLY A 179 2.71 -2.41 -25.95
CA GLY A 179 3.16 -2.78 -27.30
C GLY A 179 3.35 -4.29 -27.48
N SER A 180 3.55 -5.06 -26.40
CA SER A 180 3.64 -6.53 -26.41
C SER A 180 2.33 -7.22 -26.03
N GLY A 181 1.20 -6.52 -26.05
CA GLY A 181 -0.13 -7.08 -25.82
C GLY A 181 -0.58 -7.15 -24.35
N VAL A 182 0.23 -6.67 -23.40
CA VAL A 182 -0.15 -6.63 -21.98
C VAL A 182 -1.04 -5.43 -21.72
N GLY A 183 -2.29 -5.67 -21.27
CA GLY A 183 -3.25 -4.64 -20.90
C GLY A 183 -2.96 -4.03 -19.53
N THR A 184 -3.63 -2.90 -19.24
CA THR A 184 -3.60 -2.27 -17.91
C THR A 184 -5.00 -1.80 -17.55
N ALA A 185 -5.46 -2.13 -16.33
CA ALA A 185 -6.66 -1.57 -15.72
C ALA A 185 -6.31 -0.91 -14.39
N GLU A 186 -7.00 0.17 -14.07
CA GLU A 186 -6.78 0.94 -12.86
C GLU A 186 -7.92 0.72 -11.87
N ILE A 187 -7.59 0.50 -10.61
CA ILE A 187 -8.52 0.56 -9.49
C ILE A 187 -8.02 1.59 -8.48
N LEU A 188 -8.85 1.96 -7.54
CA LEU A 188 -8.46 2.76 -6.39
C LEU A 188 -8.56 1.95 -5.12
N LEU A 189 -7.53 2.00 -4.29
CA LEU A 189 -7.59 1.67 -2.88
C LEU A 189 -6.72 2.67 -2.15
N HIS A 190 -7.32 3.44 -1.25
CA HIS A 190 -6.59 4.41 -0.44
C HIS A 190 -5.91 3.69 0.72
N THR A 191 -4.59 3.51 0.59
CA THR A 191 -3.77 2.86 1.62
C THR A 191 -3.66 3.72 2.86
N GLY A 192 -3.82 3.10 4.02
CA GLY A 192 -3.53 3.72 5.31
C GLY A 192 -2.07 3.58 5.73
N LEU A 193 -1.83 3.29 7.02
CA LEU A 193 -0.51 3.09 7.61
C LEU A 193 -0.14 1.61 7.64
N SER A 194 1.11 1.28 7.34
CA SER A 194 1.67 -0.07 7.42
C SER A 194 2.25 -0.40 8.79
N SER A 195 2.53 0.62 9.62
CA SER A 195 3.06 0.48 10.97
C SER A 195 2.43 1.50 11.92
N PHE A 196 2.17 1.07 13.15
CA PHE A 196 1.69 1.91 14.26
C PHE A 196 2.83 2.44 15.13
N GLN A 197 4.07 2.28 14.72
CA GLN A 197 5.28 2.66 15.47
C GLN A 197 5.38 1.96 16.84
N ASP A 198 4.95 0.70 16.87
CA ASP A 198 5.03 -0.19 18.02
C ASP A 198 5.25 -1.61 17.49
N ASP A 199 6.48 -2.13 17.59
CA ASP A 199 6.87 -3.40 16.99
C ASP A 199 6.07 -4.59 17.54
N ALA A 200 5.70 -4.56 18.81
CA ALA A 200 4.89 -5.62 19.43
C ALA A 200 3.46 -5.61 18.90
N PHE A 201 2.88 -4.42 18.74
CA PHE A 201 1.54 -4.26 18.19
C PHE A 201 1.50 -4.55 16.69
N ASP A 202 2.51 -4.09 15.96
CA ASP A 202 2.64 -4.34 14.52
C ASP A 202 2.78 -5.85 14.21
N ALA A 203 3.42 -6.62 15.10
CA ALA A 203 3.55 -8.07 14.97
C ALA A 203 2.21 -8.83 15.10
N GLU A 204 1.17 -8.24 15.67
CA GLU A 204 -0.18 -8.81 15.75
C GLU A 204 -0.99 -8.65 14.45
N HIS A 205 -0.46 -7.87 13.49
CA HIS A 205 -1.05 -7.67 12.16
C HIS A 205 -2.49 -7.14 12.17
N HIS A 206 -2.74 -6.11 12.97
CA HIS A 206 -4.04 -5.46 13.01
C HIS A 206 -4.37 -4.82 11.66
N LEU A 207 -5.54 -5.16 11.11
CA LEU A 207 -6.07 -4.57 9.89
C LEU A 207 -7.23 -3.64 10.23
N TYR A 208 -7.31 -2.55 9.51
CA TYR A 208 -8.45 -1.65 9.52
C TYR A 208 -9.01 -1.49 8.10
N GLU A 209 -10.16 -0.85 7.99
CA GLU A 209 -10.84 -0.67 6.73
C GLU A 209 -10.12 0.36 5.85
N GLU A 210 -9.94 0.02 4.58
CA GLU A 210 -9.44 0.89 3.52
C GLU A 210 -10.51 1.05 2.44
N TRP A 211 -10.69 2.29 2.01
CA TRP A 211 -11.66 2.61 0.98
C TRP A 211 -11.13 2.22 -0.40
N PHE A 212 -11.98 1.56 -1.20
CA PHE A 212 -11.62 1.16 -2.55
C PHE A 212 -12.76 1.39 -3.54
N GLU A 213 -12.39 1.50 -4.82
CA GLU A 213 -13.31 1.65 -5.93
C GLU A 213 -12.80 0.87 -7.14
N ILE A 214 -13.73 0.14 -7.76
CA ILE A 214 -13.55 -0.51 -9.06
C ILE A 214 -14.67 -0.02 -9.95
N ASP A 215 -14.35 0.75 -10.97
CA ASP A 215 -15.36 1.28 -11.90
C ASP A 215 -15.83 0.22 -12.92
N ALA A 216 -16.85 0.55 -13.70
CA ALA A 216 -17.41 -0.37 -14.68
C ALA A 216 -16.41 -0.77 -15.79
N THR A 217 -15.51 0.15 -16.15
CA THR A 217 -14.49 -0.08 -17.19
C THR A 217 -13.45 -1.07 -16.70
N ALA A 218 -12.95 -0.87 -15.49
CA ALA A 218 -11.99 -1.77 -14.84
C ALA A 218 -12.61 -3.16 -14.61
N ALA A 219 -13.83 -3.21 -14.07
CA ALA A 219 -14.55 -4.47 -13.84
C ALA A 219 -14.73 -5.27 -15.15
N ALA A 220 -15.14 -4.60 -16.23
CA ALA A 220 -15.31 -5.24 -17.54
C ALA A 220 -13.98 -5.76 -18.09
N ALA A 221 -12.89 -4.97 -18.00
CA ALA A 221 -11.57 -5.39 -18.46
C ALA A 221 -11.04 -6.59 -17.66
N ILE A 222 -11.21 -6.58 -16.32
CA ILE A 222 -10.80 -7.66 -15.43
C ILE A 222 -11.55 -8.96 -15.79
N ASN A 223 -12.87 -8.88 -15.95
CA ASN A 223 -13.70 -10.05 -16.27
C ASN A 223 -13.45 -10.64 -17.66
N GLN A 224 -12.87 -9.87 -18.59
CA GLN A 224 -12.53 -10.31 -19.95
C GLN A 224 -11.09 -10.81 -20.07
N ALA A 225 -10.24 -10.50 -19.10
CA ALA A 225 -8.83 -10.86 -19.13
C ALA A 225 -8.65 -12.38 -18.98
N PRO A 226 -7.83 -13.03 -19.82
CA PRO A 226 -7.51 -14.46 -19.66
C PRO A 226 -6.63 -14.71 -18.43
N ARG A 227 -5.94 -13.68 -17.94
CA ARG A 227 -5.10 -13.75 -16.74
C ARG A 227 -4.94 -12.37 -16.11
N VAL A 228 -5.24 -12.28 -14.83
CA VAL A 228 -5.18 -11.06 -14.02
C VAL A 228 -3.90 -11.05 -13.20
N VAL A 229 -3.07 -10.03 -13.39
CA VAL A 229 -1.82 -9.82 -12.65
C VAL A 229 -2.00 -8.61 -11.74
N ALA A 230 -2.15 -8.82 -10.45
CA ALA A 230 -2.29 -7.76 -9.48
C ALA A 230 -0.94 -7.07 -9.20
N VAL A 231 -0.92 -5.75 -9.21
CA VAL A 231 0.25 -4.95 -8.81
C VAL A 231 0.05 -4.45 -7.38
N GLY A 232 0.53 -5.23 -6.42
CA GLY A 232 0.45 -4.98 -4.99
C GLY A 232 -0.63 -5.78 -4.26
N THR A 233 -0.37 -6.00 -2.98
CA THR A 233 -1.30 -6.67 -2.06
C THR A 233 -2.59 -5.88 -1.88
N THR A 234 -2.54 -4.56 -2.02
CA THR A 234 -3.73 -3.68 -2.00
C THR A 234 -4.69 -3.97 -3.15
N VAL A 235 -4.16 -4.22 -4.35
CA VAL A 235 -4.97 -4.63 -5.51
C VAL A 235 -5.60 -6.00 -5.26
N VAL A 236 -4.83 -6.97 -4.74
CA VAL A 236 -5.38 -8.28 -4.37
C VAL A 236 -6.55 -8.13 -3.41
N ARG A 237 -6.37 -7.34 -2.32
CA ARG A 237 -7.43 -7.13 -1.32
C ARG A 237 -8.68 -6.48 -1.92
N ALA A 238 -8.52 -5.48 -2.78
CA ALA A 238 -9.65 -4.84 -3.46
C ALA A 238 -10.40 -5.81 -4.38
N LEU A 239 -9.68 -6.56 -5.22
CA LEU A 239 -10.29 -7.50 -6.15
C LEU A 239 -10.97 -8.66 -5.43
N GLU A 240 -10.31 -9.26 -4.43
CA GLU A 240 -10.89 -10.37 -3.67
C GLU A 240 -12.07 -9.94 -2.78
N SER A 241 -12.10 -8.67 -2.35
CA SER A 241 -13.27 -8.11 -1.65
C SER A 241 -14.47 -7.89 -2.59
N ALA A 242 -14.21 -7.58 -3.85
CA ALA A 242 -15.24 -7.34 -4.87
C ALA A 242 -15.67 -8.61 -5.60
N ALA A 243 -14.89 -9.69 -5.49
CA ALA A 243 -15.13 -10.92 -6.22
C ALA A 243 -16.39 -11.63 -5.75
N ALA A 244 -17.32 -11.90 -6.66
CA ALA A 244 -18.45 -12.80 -6.44
C ALA A 244 -17.96 -14.26 -6.31
N ALA A 245 -18.89 -15.16 -5.97
CA ALA A 245 -18.55 -16.59 -5.78
C ALA A 245 -17.99 -17.26 -7.05
N ASP A 246 -18.34 -16.76 -8.22
CA ASP A 246 -17.85 -17.19 -9.53
C ASP A 246 -16.54 -16.48 -9.96
N GLY A 247 -15.97 -15.63 -9.11
CA GLY A 247 -14.77 -14.85 -9.38
C GLY A 247 -15.00 -13.56 -10.18
N LYS A 248 -16.24 -13.27 -10.58
CA LYS A 248 -16.52 -12.04 -11.33
C LYS A 248 -16.47 -10.80 -10.45
N ILE A 249 -15.93 -9.73 -11.02
CA ILE A 249 -15.87 -8.41 -10.42
C ILE A 249 -17.05 -7.58 -10.92
N HIS A 250 -17.78 -6.98 -9.98
CA HIS A 250 -18.80 -5.97 -10.27
C HIS A 250 -18.27 -4.58 -9.92
N PRO A 251 -18.72 -3.51 -10.59
CA PRO A 251 -18.40 -2.16 -10.17
C PRO A 251 -18.80 -1.95 -8.72
N VAL A 252 -17.89 -1.41 -7.93
CA VAL A 252 -18.09 -1.27 -6.48
C VAL A 252 -17.33 -0.05 -5.94
N LEU A 253 -17.91 0.55 -4.91
CA LEU A 253 -17.33 1.62 -4.13
C LEU A 253 -17.63 1.28 -2.66
N ASP A 254 -16.61 0.83 -1.91
CA ASP A 254 -16.81 0.27 -0.57
C ASP A 254 -15.54 0.35 0.28
N TRP A 255 -15.61 -0.21 1.46
CA TRP A 255 -14.50 -0.37 2.39
C TRP A 255 -14.12 -1.84 2.52
N THR A 256 -12.81 -2.13 2.57
CA THR A 256 -12.31 -3.48 2.80
C THR A 256 -11.40 -3.57 4.02
N SER A 257 -11.69 -4.52 4.88
CA SER A 257 -10.80 -4.99 5.95
C SER A 257 -10.37 -6.46 5.70
N LEU A 258 -10.46 -6.92 4.45
CA LEU A 258 -10.18 -8.31 4.08
C LEU A 258 -8.75 -8.71 4.48
N ALA A 259 -8.65 -9.70 5.36
CA ALA A 259 -7.41 -10.39 5.71
C ALA A 259 -7.26 -11.63 4.83
N ILE A 260 -6.24 -11.66 3.99
CA ILE A 260 -5.90 -12.83 3.16
C ILE A 260 -4.74 -13.57 3.84
N ARG A 261 -4.91 -14.88 4.05
CA ARG A 261 -3.96 -15.76 4.74
C ARG A 261 -3.80 -17.06 3.99
N ALA A 262 -2.89 -17.90 4.44
CA ALA A 262 -2.76 -19.27 3.90
C ALA A 262 -4.11 -20.00 3.89
N GLY A 263 -4.45 -20.59 2.74
CA GLY A 263 -5.73 -21.28 2.55
C GLY A 263 -6.92 -20.38 2.20
N THR A 264 -6.76 -19.06 2.20
CA THR A 264 -7.80 -18.16 1.65
C THR A 264 -7.93 -18.41 0.14
N PRO A 265 -9.12 -18.74 -0.37
CA PRO A 265 -9.33 -18.91 -1.80
C PRO A 265 -9.10 -17.58 -2.54
N ILE A 266 -8.21 -17.57 -3.51
CA ILE A 266 -8.00 -16.48 -4.44
C ILE A 266 -8.85 -16.75 -5.68
N ARG A 267 -9.74 -15.82 -6.04
CA ARG A 267 -10.76 -16.00 -7.09
C ARG A 267 -10.56 -15.10 -8.30
N ALA A 268 -10.05 -13.89 -8.07
CA ALA A 268 -9.97 -12.84 -9.09
C ALA A 268 -8.55 -12.57 -9.57
N VAL A 269 -7.53 -13.13 -8.93
CA VAL A 269 -6.12 -12.82 -9.19
C VAL A 269 -5.33 -14.08 -9.52
N ASP A 270 -4.66 -14.10 -10.68
CA ASP A 270 -3.85 -15.24 -11.14
C ASP A 270 -2.38 -15.10 -10.78
N ALA A 271 -1.85 -13.88 -10.76
CA ALA A 271 -0.45 -13.59 -10.50
C ALA A 271 -0.30 -12.28 -9.72
N LEU A 272 0.83 -12.14 -9.01
CA LEU A 272 1.06 -11.00 -8.12
C LEU A 272 2.44 -10.41 -8.31
N ILE A 273 2.50 -9.10 -8.53
CA ILE A 273 3.72 -8.30 -8.41
C ILE A 273 3.68 -7.64 -7.02
N THR A 274 4.73 -7.81 -6.22
CA THR A 274 4.83 -7.25 -4.88
C THR A 274 6.24 -6.76 -4.58
N GLY A 275 6.41 -5.93 -3.56
CA GLY A 275 7.70 -5.68 -2.95
C GLY A 275 8.19 -6.89 -2.16
N LEU A 276 9.44 -6.86 -1.72
CA LEU A 276 9.96 -7.77 -0.72
C LEU A 276 9.76 -7.12 0.65
N HIS A 277 9.03 -7.78 1.53
CA HIS A 277 8.73 -7.31 2.87
C HIS A 277 9.55 -8.07 3.90
N GLU A 278 9.71 -7.49 5.08
CA GLU A 278 10.39 -8.18 6.17
C GLU A 278 9.65 -9.48 6.55
N PRO A 279 10.39 -10.53 6.99
CA PRO A 279 9.81 -11.85 7.27
C PRO A 279 8.70 -11.85 8.33
N THR A 280 8.65 -10.82 9.16
CA THR A 280 7.64 -10.63 10.21
C THR A 280 6.44 -9.77 9.76
N ALA A 281 6.42 -9.29 8.52
CA ALA A 281 5.36 -8.43 8.04
C ALA A 281 4.07 -9.21 7.68
N SER A 282 2.91 -8.61 7.93
CA SER A 282 1.58 -9.16 7.58
C SER A 282 1.43 -9.52 6.09
N HIS A 283 2.23 -8.91 5.24
CA HIS A 283 2.27 -9.17 3.81
C HIS A 283 2.64 -10.63 3.48
N LEU A 284 3.47 -11.29 4.30
CA LEU A 284 3.79 -12.71 4.09
C LEU A 284 2.57 -13.60 4.23
N ASP A 285 1.64 -13.27 5.13
CA ASP A 285 0.40 -14.04 5.28
C ASP A 285 -0.40 -14.08 3.99
N LEU A 286 -0.48 -12.93 3.28
CA LEU A 286 -1.12 -12.86 1.97
C LEU A 286 -0.36 -13.68 0.93
N LEU A 287 0.98 -13.63 0.91
CA LEU A 287 1.79 -14.38 -0.04
C LEU A 287 1.61 -15.90 0.12
N ARG A 288 1.34 -16.39 1.34
CA ARG A 288 1.02 -17.79 1.63
C ARG A 288 -0.28 -18.27 0.98
N ALA A 289 -1.17 -17.36 0.57
CA ALA A 289 -2.32 -17.72 -0.24
C ALA A 289 -1.96 -17.99 -1.72
N PHE A 290 -0.83 -17.44 -2.17
CA PHE A 290 -0.34 -17.62 -3.55
C PHE A 290 0.72 -18.69 -3.68
N VAL A 291 1.60 -18.85 -2.70
CA VAL A 291 2.80 -19.69 -2.78
C VAL A 291 2.85 -20.63 -1.60
N ALA A 292 3.07 -21.93 -1.87
CA ALA A 292 3.29 -22.90 -0.80
C ALA A 292 4.50 -22.50 0.06
N GLU A 293 4.34 -22.60 1.38
CA GLU A 293 5.32 -22.16 2.39
C GLU A 293 6.77 -22.57 2.09
N PRO A 294 7.10 -23.84 1.74
CA PRO A 294 8.49 -24.21 1.47
C PRO A 294 9.13 -23.47 0.28
N LEU A 295 8.33 -23.11 -0.74
CA LEU A 295 8.83 -22.35 -1.88
C LEU A 295 8.97 -20.87 -1.53
N LEU A 296 8.02 -20.33 -0.76
CA LEU A 296 8.06 -18.94 -0.29
C LEU A 296 9.29 -18.71 0.59
N MET A 297 9.51 -19.55 1.58
CA MET A 297 10.66 -19.43 2.49
C MET A 297 11.99 -19.52 1.74
N ARG A 298 12.12 -20.49 0.81
CA ARG A 298 13.30 -20.57 -0.05
C ARG A 298 13.51 -19.31 -0.89
N ALA A 299 12.43 -18.68 -1.38
CA ALA A 299 12.55 -17.42 -2.12
C ALA A 299 13.06 -16.28 -1.23
N TYR A 300 12.65 -16.24 0.04
CA TYR A 300 13.13 -15.25 1.00
C TYR A 300 14.58 -15.50 1.43
N GLU A 301 14.96 -16.75 1.67
CA GLU A 301 16.37 -17.13 1.93
C GLU A 301 17.27 -16.71 0.77
N ASP A 302 16.87 -17.02 -0.46
CA ASP A 302 17.56 -16.62 -1.69
C ASP A 302 17.62 -15.09 -1.85
N ALA A 303 16.58 -14.36 -1.48
CA ALA A 303 16.57 -12.89 -1.46
C ALA A 303 17.60 -12.33 -0.47
N ILE A 304 17.72 -12.91 0.72
CA ILE A 304 18.70 -12.52 1.75
C ILE A 304 20.13 -12.79 1.26
N GLU A 305 20.39 -14.00 0.77
CA GLU A 305 21.71 -14.39 0.25
C GLU A 305 22.16 -13.48 -0.90
N ASN A 306 21.25 -13.14 -1.78
CA ASN A 306 21.51 -12.24 -2.91
C ASN A 306 21.37 -10.76 -2.56
N ARG A 307 21.17 -10.39 -1.27
CA ARG A 307 21.10 -8.99 -0.80
C ARG A 307 20.06 -8.17 -1.55
N TYR A 308 18.84 -8.70 -1.72
CA TYR A 308 17.71 -7.92 -2.19
C TYR A 308 17.36 -6.82 -1.20
N LEU A 309 16.91 -5.69 -1.69
CA LEU A 309 16.44 -4.59 -0.87
C LEU A 309 14.95 -4.78 -0.57
N TRP A 310 14.61 -4.55 0.70
CA TRP A 310 13.25 -4.64 1.21
C TRP A 310 12.48 -3.34 1.00
N HIS A 311 11.15 -3.49 0.98
CA HIS A 311 10.14 -2.44 1.12
C HIS A 311 10.31 -1.20 0.22
N GLU A 312 9.46 -0.23 0.36
CA GLU A 312 9.13 1.00 -0.39
C GLU A 312 9.98 1.33 -1.65
N PHE A 313 11.28 1.38 -1.52
CA PHE A 313 12.24 1.72 -2.58
C PHE A 313 13.12 0.53 -2.96
N GLY A 314 12.71 -0.66 -2.57
CA GLY A 314 13.45 -1.89 -2.73
C GLY A 314 13.27 -2.58 -4.07
N ASP A 315 13.63 -3.85 -4.04
CA ASP A 315 13.51 -4.77 -5.17
C ASP A 315 12.10 -5.40 -5.19
N SER A 316 11.74 -6.09 -6.24
CA SER A 316 10.39 -6.62 -6.46
C SER A 316 10.38 -8.13 -6.62
N MET A 317 9.21 -8.73 -6.33
CA MET A 317 8.90 -10.13 -6.58
C MET A 317 7.70 -10.23 -7.53
N LEU A 318 7.78 -11.14 -8.49
CA LEU A 318 6.66 -11.56 -9.34
C LEU A 318 6.36 -13.02 -9.04
N ILE A 319 5.13 -13.32 -8.64
CA ILE A 319 4.61 -14.66 -8.40
C ILE A 319 3.71 -15.06 -9.57
N VAL A 320 4.06 -16.12 -10.30
CA VAL A 320 3.35 -16.62 -11.49
C VAL A 320 2.99 -18.09 -11.38
#